data_d3cf0cbc6dd87e15b12585fcd6378e9c
#
_entry.id   d3cf0cbc6dd87e15b12585fcd6378e9c
#
_cell.length_a   1.000
_cell.length_b   1.000
_cell.length_c   1.000
_cell.angle_alpha   90.00
_cell.angle_beta   90.00
_cell.angle_gamma   90.00
#
_symmetry.space_group_name_H-M   'P 1'
#
loop_
_entity.id
_entity.type
_entity.pdbx_description
1 polymer ?
#
loop_
_entity_poly.entity_id
_entity_poly.type
_entity_poly.pdbx_seq_one_letter_code
_entity_poly.pdbx_strand_id
1 'polypeptide(L)'
;SSLPFVKEGVKNVLAKVPAERTVVALPFYTRLWKEVKGKKPHPEAYGMSGAESVVRANDASPKWDEATGQYYAEFKSSGATYKIWLEEETSLKKKLEVVKKSKTAGVAFWKLGFERAVTWTTIADAVRGW
;
A
#
# COMPACT_ATOMS: atom_id res chain seq x y z
N SER A 1 0.48 -1.86 -2.88
CA SER A 1 1.45 -2.99 -3.00
C SER A 1 1.40 -3.87 -1.77
N SER A 2 1.33 -5.17 -1.95
CA SER A 2 1.41 -6.11 -0.84
C SER A 2 2.81 -6.13 -0.20
N LEU A 3 2.87 -6.54 1.07
CA LEU A 3 4.15 -6.67 1.78
C LEU A 3 5.09 -7.69 1.11
N PRO A 4 4.62 -8.89 0.68
CA PRO A 4 5.47 -9.82 -0.07
C PRO A 4 6.06 -9.23 -1.36
N PHE A 5 5.26 -8.47 -2.11
CA PHE A 5 5.73 -7.79 -3.32
C PHE A 5 6.88 -6.81 -3.02
N VAL A 6 6.75 -6.02 -1.96
CA VAL A 6 7.81 -5.08 -1.54
C VAL A 6 9.06 -5.83 -1.13
N LYS A 7 8.94 -6.89 -0.32
CA LYS A 7 10.08 -7.73 0.11
C LYS A 7 10.82 -8.32 -1.07
N GLU A 8 10.10 -8.91 -2.00
CA GLU A 8 10.69 -9.51 -3.19
C GLU A 8 11.35 -8.48 -4.10
N GLY A 9 10.68 -7.35 -4.34
CA GLY A 9 11.22 -6.26 -5.13
C GLY A 9 12.54 -5.72 -4.56
N VAL A 10 12.59 -5.46 -3.26
CA VAL A 10 13.81 -5.01 -2.58
C VAL A 10 14.91 -6.06 -2.70
N LYS A 11 14.60 -7.33 -2.43
CA LYS A 11 15.56 -8.43 -2.56
C LYS A 11 16.17 -8.51 -3.98
N ASN A 12 15.33 -8.42 -5.00
CA ASN A 12 15.76 -8.53 -6.39
C ASN A 12 16.63 -7.36 -6.84
N VAL A 13 16.32 -6.14 -6.40
CA VAL A 13 17.15 -4.96 -6.69
C VAL A 13 18.49 -5.06 -5.97
N LEU A 14 18.49 -5.39 -4.68
CA LEU A 14 19.71 -5.46 -3.88
C LEU A 14 20.66 -6.61 -4.31
N ALA A 15 20.17 -7.59 -5.05
CA ALA A 15 21.03 -8.60 -5.68
C ALA A 15 21.91 -8.01 -6.80
N LYS A 16 21.59 -6.80 -7.30
CA LYS A 16 22.27 -6.17 -8.45
C LYS A 16 22.79 -4.77 -8.17
N VAL A 17 22.18 -4.07 -7.20
CA VAL A 17 22.50 -2.68 -6.89
C VAL A 17 22.83 -2.56 -5.40
N PRO A 18 23.94 -1.88 -5.04
CA PRO A 18 24.29 -1.64 -3.65
C PRO A 18 23.19 -0.92 -2.88
N ALA A 19 22.98 -1.30 -1.61
CA ALA A 19 21.91 -0.74 -0.78
C ALA A 19 22.05 0.78 -0.60
N GLU A 20 23.26 1.28 -0.42
CA GLU A 20 23.56 2.71 -0.27
C GLU A 20 23.26 3.54 -1.54
N ARG A 21 22.98 2.89 -2.66
CA ARG A 21 22.58 3.52 -3.92
C ARG A 21 21.11 3.28 -4.27
N THR A 22 20.36 2.64 -3.37
CA THR A 22 18.97 2.24 -3.59
C THR A 22 18.05 3.07 -2.71
N VAL A 23 17.03 3.69 -3.29
CA VAL A 23 15.90 4.30 -2.59
C VAL A 23 14.66 3.49 -2.91
N VAL A 24 13.94 3.07 -1.88
CA VAL A 24 12.70 2.29 -2.04
C VAL A 24 11.51 3.23 -2.10
N ALA A 25 10.75 3.22 -3.19
CA ALA A 25 9.53 4.01 -3.31
C ALA A 25 8.30 3.19 -2.89
N LEU A 26 7.53 3.72 -1.95
CA LEU A 26 6.30 3.13 -1.44
C LEU A 26 5.08 3.96 -1.89
N PRO A 27 3.91 3.34 -2.12
CA PRO A 27 2.72 4.07 -2.53
C PRO A 27 1.98 4.67 -1.34
N PHE A 28 1.40 5.86 -1.53
CA PHE A 28 0.31 6.40 -0.73
C PHE A 28 -1.06 6.13 -1.34
N TYR A 29 -1.09 5.47 -2.49
CA TYR A 29 -2.31 5.13 -3.20
C TYR A 29 -2.61 3.64 -3.11
N THR A 30 -3.86 3.32 -3.36
CA THR A 30 -4.30 1.96 -3.61
C THR A 30 -5.15 1.90 -4.87
N ARG A 31 -5.57 0.70 -5.25
CA ARG A 31 -6.46 0.47 -6.39
C ARG A 31 -7.72 -0.24 -5.94
N LEU A 32 -8.85 0.31 -6.34
CA LEU A 32 -10.14 -0.37 -6.30
C LEU A 32 -10.28 -1.19 -7.58
N TRP A 33 -10.45 -2.49 -7.45
CA TRP A 33 -10.61 -3.41 -8.56
C TRP A 33 -12.07 -3.74 -8.78
N LYS A 34 -12.60 -3.36 -9.94
CA LYS A 34 -13.95 -3.72 -10.37
C LYS A 34 -13.89 -5.00 -11.19
N GLU A 35 -14.54 -6.04 -10.73
CA GLU A 35 -14.65 -7.33 -11.40
C GLU A 35 -16.08 -7.57 -11.90
N VAL A 36 -16.21 -7.85 -13.19
CA VAL A 36 -17.47 -8.22 -13.85
C VAL A 36 -17.23 -9.54 -14.57
N LYS A 37 -18.14 -10.50 -14.42
CA LYS A 37 -18.06 -11.82 -15.08
C LYS A 37 -17.82 -11.66 -16.58
N GLY A 38 -16.81 -12.35 -17.09
CA GLY A 38 -16.44 -12.33 -18.51
C GLY A 38 -15.69 -11.09 -18.99
N LYS A 39 -15.30 -10.17 -18.10
CA LYS A 39 -14.51 -8.98 -18.42
C LYS A 39 -13.21 -8.95 -17.64
N LYS A 40 -12.21 -8.25 -18.17
CA LYS A 40 -10.96 -8.00 -17.44
C LYS A 40 -11.25 -7.08 -16.25
N PRO A 41 -10.63 -7.32 -15.08
CA PRO A 41 -10.73 -6.43 -13.94
C PRO A 41 -10.29 -5.00 -14.31
N HIS A 42 -11.05 -4.01 -13.86
CA HIS A 42 -10.75 -2.60 -14.09
C HIS A 42 -10.26 -1.94 -12.79
N PRO A 43 -9.01 -1.42 -12.75
CA PRO A 43 -8.49 -0.73 -11.60
C PRO A 43 -8.79 0.76 -11.64
N GLU A 44 -9.09 1.34 -10.48
CA GLU A 44 -9.18 2.78 -10.26
C GLU A 44 -8.32 3.17 -9.07
N ALA A 45 -7.48 4.19 -9.22
CA ALA A 45 -6.55 4.61 -8.17
C ALA A 45 -7.21 5.60 -7.20
N TYR A 46 -6.95 5.41 -5.90
CA TYR A 46 -7.39 6.29 -4.82
C TYR A 46 -6.23 6.59 -3.87
N GLY A 47 -6.15 7.84 -3.39
CA GLY A 47 -5.35 8.15 -2.22
C GLY A 47 -5.98 7.57 -0.95
N MET A 48 -5.31 7.71 0.19
CA MET A 48 -5.75 7.08 1.45
C MET A 48 -7.16 7.51 1.88
N SER A 49 -7.44 8.82 1.90
CA SER A 49 -8.77 9.33 2.29
C SER A 49 -9.87 8.94 1.29
N GLY A 50 -9.57 8.94 0.00
CA GLY A 50 -10.50 8.51 -1.05
C GLY A 50 -10.85 7.03 -0.92
N ALA A 51 -9.86 6.18 -0.65
CA ALA A 51 -10.06 4.76 -0.42
C ALA A 51 -10.95 4.48 0.80
N GLU A 52 -10.73 5.18 1.91
CA GLU A 52 -11.58 5.10 3.09
C GLU A 52 -13.03 5.55 2.80
N SER A 53 -13.19 6.62 2.03
CA SER A 53 -14.51 7.11 1.65
C SER A 53 -15.29 6.09 0.82
N VAL A 54 -14.63 5.42 -0.13
CA VAL A 54 -15.23 4.34 -0.93
C VAL A 54 -15.68 3.18 -0.04
N VAL A 55 -14.83 2.74 0.88
CA VAL A 55 -15.17 1.66 1.82
C VAL A 55 -16.37 2.01 2.68
N ARG A 56 -16.37 3.23 3.24
CA ARG A 56 -17.47 3.73 4.10
C ARG A 56 -18.78 3.89 3.33
N ALA A 57 -18.73 4.46 2.13
CA ALA A 57 -19.90 4.69 1.31
C ALA A 57 -20.62 3.41 0.86
N ASN A 58 -19.91 2.29 0.87
CA ASN A 58 -20.45 0.97 0.48
C ASN A 58 -20.63 0.02 1.67
N ASP A 59 -20.59 0.53 2.90
CA ASP A 59 -20.72 -0.26 4.15
C ASP A 59 -19.80 -1.48 4.19
N ALA A 60 -18.66 -1.40 3.51
CA ALA A 60 -17.68 -2.47 3.51
C ALA A 60 -16.87 -2.45 4.81
N SER A 61 -16.53 -3.66 5.31
CA SER A 61 -15.80 -3.83 6.57
C SER A 61 -14.39 -4.35 6.28
N PRO A 62 -13.36 -3.49 6.34
CA PRO A 62 -12.00 -3.94 6.13
C PRO A 62 -11.56 -4.95 7.20
N LYS A 63 -10.90 -6.02 6.75
CA LYS A 63 -10.29 -7.03 7.63
C LYS A 63 -8.83 -7.16 7.30
N TRP A 64 -8.02 -7.37 8.34
CA TRP A 64 -6.60 -7.59 8.14
C TRP A 64 -6.35 -8.87 7.32
N ASP A 65 -5.62 -8.71 6.23
CA ASP A 65 -5.17 -9.80 5.38
C ASP A 65 -3.67 -10.04 5.61
N GLU A 66 -3.36 -11.07 6.36
CA GLU A 66 -1.98 -11.40 6.72
C GLU A 66 -1.13 -11.75 5.50
N ALA A 67 -1.73 -12.34 4.47
CA ALA A 67 -1.03 -12.72 3.25
C ALA A 67 -0.50 -11.49 2.48
N THR A 68 -1.23 -10.40 2.49
CA THR A 68 -0.82 -9.16 1.82
C THR A 68 -0.19 -8.13 2.76
N GLY A 69 -0.41 -8.26 4.07
CA GLY A 69 -0.01 -7.26 5.06
C GLY A 69 -0.78 -5.94 4.91
N GLN A 70 -2.04 -6.03 4.52
CA GLN A 70 -2.93 -4.89 4.31
C GLN A 70 -4.34 -5.20 4.82
N TYR A 71 -5.15 -4.17 5.08
CA TYR A 71 -6.58 -4.33 5.28
C TYR A 71 -7.26 -4.54 3.93
N TYR A 72 -8.07 -5.59 3.85
CA TYR A 72 -8.84 -5.96 2.66
C TYR A 72 -10.32 -5.72 2.89
N ALA A 73 -10.99 -5.16 1.90
CA ALA A 73 -12.44 -5.04 1.87
C ALA A 73 -12.97 -5.39 0.48
N GLU A 74 -14.19 -5.94 0.44
CA GLU A 74 -14.92 -6.15 -0.80
C GLU A 74 -16.40 -5.81 -0.62
N PHE A 75 -17.02 -5.43 -1.70
CA PHE A 75 -18.46 -5.16 -1.75
C PHE A 75 -19.00 -5.42 -3.15
N LYS A 76 -20.32 -5.59 -3.24
CA LYS A 76 -21.02 -5.78 -4.51
C LYS A 76 -21.90 -4.58 -4.80
N SER A 77 -21.88 -4.14 -6.05
CA SER A 77 -22.75 -3.04 -6.54
C SER A 77 -22.99 -3.18 -8.03
N SER A 78 -24.24 -3.03 -8.45
CA SER A 78 -24.64 -3.01 -9.88
C SER A 78 -24.07 -4.19 -10.69
N GLY A 79 -24.11 -5.41 -10.13
CA GLY A 79 -23.64 -6.62 -10.81
C GLY A 79 -22.14 -6.79 -10.90
N ALA A 80 -21.37 -5.94 -10.22
CA ALA A 80 -19.92 -6.04 -10.11
C ALA A 80 -19.48 -6.35 -8.68
N THR A 81 -18.34 -7.01 -8.54
CA THR A 81 -17.63 -7.17 -7.26
C THR A 81 -16.47 -6.20 -7.23
N TYR A 82 -16.37 -5.45 -6.15
CA TYR A 82 -15.29 -4.49 -5.93
C TYR A 82 -14.37 -4.99 -4.82
N LYS A 83 -13.07 -4.93 -5.06
CA LYS A 83 -12.02 -5.37 -4.12
C LYS A 83 -11.01 -4.27 -3.92
N ILE A 84 -10.62 -4.05 -2.68
CA ILE A 84 -9.64 -3.03 -2.33
C ILE A 84 -8.74 -3.52 -1.19
N TRP A 85 -7.44 -3.29 -1.32
CA TRP A 85 -6.44 -3.45 -0.25
C TRP A 85 -5.98 -2.06 0.14
N LEU A 86 -6.27 -1.67 1.38
CA LEU A 86 -6.00 -0.32 1.85
C LEU A 86 -4.50 -0.10 2.10
N GLU A 87 -4.02 1.05 1.66
CA GLU A 87 -2.74 1.58 2.10
C GLU A 87 -3.01 2.51 3.29
N GLU A 88 -2.48 2.18 4.45
CA GLU A 88 -2.70 2.88 5.71
C GLU A 88 -1.49 2.69 6.66
N GLU A 89 -1.54 3.24 7.86
CA GLU A 89 -0.39 3.32 8.76
C GLU A 89 0.17 1.96 9.16
N THR A 90 -0.67 0.95 9.37
CA THR A 90 -0.21 -0.40 9.78
C THR A 90 0.54 -1.10 8.65
N SER A 91 -0.01 -1.08 7.44
CA SER A 91 0.63 -1.63 6.25
C SER A 91 1.92 -0.88 5.92
N LEU A 92 1.90 0.44 6.07
CA LEU A 92 3.06 1.29 5.82
C LEU A 92 4.19 1.01 6.81
N LYS A 93 3.91 0.88 8.10
CA LYS A 93 4.91 0.49 9.12
C LYS A 93 5.61 -0.81 8.77
N LYS A 94 4.87 -1.83 8.38
CA LYS A 94 5.45 -3.13 7.97
C LYS A 94 6.38 -2.99 6.76
N LYS A 95 6.03 -2.16 5.80
CA LYS A 95 6.89 -1.89 4.62
C LYS A 95 8.12 -1.08 5.00
N LEU A 96 7.98 -0.08 5.86
CA LEU A 96 9.11 0.71 6.38
C LEU A 96 10.10 -0.16 7.16
N GLU A 97 9.65 -1.17 7.90
CA GLU A 97 10.53 -2.14 8.54
C GLU A 97 11.36 -2.94 7.52
N VAL A 98 10.79 -3.30 6.37
CA VAL A 98 11.54 -3.95 5.28
C VAL A 98 12.63 -3.04 4.76
N VAL A 99 12.31 -1.76 4.51
CA VAL A 99 13.27 -0.76 4.04
C VAL A 99 14.40 -0.58 5.05
N LYS A 100 14.06 -0.42 6.34
CA LYS A 100 15.04 -0.28 7.43
C LYS A 100 16.00 -1.46 7.50
N LYS A 101 15.48 -2.67 7.50
CA LYS A 101 16.28 -3.90 7.56
C LYS A 101 17.19 -4.08 6.34
N SER A 102 16.79 -3.54 5.22
CA SER A 102 17.53 -3.62 3.96
C SER A 102 18.68 -2.60 3.86
N LYS A 103 18.78 -1.66 4.81
CA LYS A 103 19.84 -0.62 4.89
C LYS A 103 20.01 0.17 3.59
N THR A 104 18.91 0.42 2.88
CA THR A 104 18.91 1.24 1.67
C THR A 104 19.17 2.70 1.99
N ALA A 105 19.54 3.49 0.98
CA ALA A 105 19.87 4.91 1.13
C ALA A 105 18.68 5.74 1.65
N GLY A 106 17.46 5.26 1.46
CA GLY A 106 16.28 5.96 1.95
C GLY A 106 14.98 5.37 1.43
N VAL A 107 13.89 6.07 1.73
CA VAL A 107 12.55 5.77 1.28
C VAL A 107 11.94 6.98 0.59
N ALA A 108 11.14 6.76 -0.43
CA ALA A 108 10.36 7.76 -1.12
C ALA A 108 8.89 7.35 -1.16
N PHE A 109 8.00 8.28 -1.45
CA PHE A 109 6.57 8.00 -1.48
C PHE A 109 5.91 8.60 -2.73
N TRP A 110 5.00 7.87 -3.33
CA TRP A 110 4.17 8.37 -4.40
C TRP A 110 2.71 8.42 -3.96
N LYS A 111 2.13 9.56 -3.93
CA LYS A 111 2.69 10.89 -4.09
C LYS A 111 2.13 11.82 -3.02
N LEU A 112 2.77 12.93 -2.84
CA LEU A 112 2.29 14.03 -1.98
C LEU A 112 0.85 14.41 -2.34
N GLY A 113 -0.01 14.52 -1.33
CA GLY A 113 -1.45 14.78 -1.46
C GLY A 113 -2.32 13.51 -1.46
N PHE A 114 -1.74 12.31 -1.49
CA PHE A 114 -2.47 11.05 -1.37
C PHE A 114 -2.47 10.49 0.06
N GLU A 115 -1.58 10.98 0.90
CA GLU A 115 -1.47 10.60 2.31
C GLU A 115 -2.51 11.30 3.18
N ARG A 116 -2.72 10.73 4.37
CA ARG A 116 -3.41 11.42 5.47
C ARG A 116 -2.39 12.15 6.34
N ALA A 117 -2.82 13.16 7.08
CA ALA A 117 -1.91 13.93 7.96
C ALA A 117 -1.17 13.03 8.96
N VAL A 118 -1.84 12.04 9.55
CA VAL A 118 -1.25 11.09 10.51
C VAL A 118 -0.17 10.19 9.89
N THR A 119 -0.16 10.01 8.58
CA THR A 119 0.85 9.22 7.87
C THR A 119 2.24 9.78 8.06
N TRP A 120 2.40 11.10 8.12
CA TRP A 120 3.70 11.75 8.35
C TRP A 120 4.28 11.46 9.72
N THR A 121 3.44 11.39 10.75
CA THR A 121 3.86 10.95 12.10
C THR A 121 4.36 9.52 12.06
N THR A 122 3.64 8.63 11.38
CA THR A 122 4.04 7.23 11.21
C THR A 122 5.39 7.10 10.52
N ILE A 123 5.62 7.88 9.46
CA ILE A 123 6.90 7.87 8.73
C ILE A 123 8.01 8.43 9.61
N ALA A 124 7.81 9.58 10.25
CA ALA A 124 8.80 10.21 11.11
C ALA A 124 9.25 9.28 12.24
N ASP A 125 8.32 8.60 12.88
CA ASP A 125 8.62 7.63 13.94
C ASP A 125 9.39 6.42 13.41
N ALA A 126 9.03 5.93 12.23
CA ALA A 126 9.68 4.77 11.63
C ALA A 126 11.11 5.06 11.16
N VAL A 127 11.39 6.26 10.63
CA VAL A 127 12.72 6.62 10.11
C VAL A 127 13.63 7.22 11.16
N ARG A 128 13.13 7.47 12.36
CA ARG A 128 13.95 7.99 13.45
C ARG A 128 15.08 7.03 13.79
N GLY A 129 16.33 7.53 13.76
CA GLY A 129 17.53 6.74 14.02
C GLY A 129 17.98 5.82 12.88
N TRP A 130 17.51 6.08 11.68
CA TRP A 130 18.01 5.38 10.50
C TRP A 130 19.43 5.84 10.15
#